data_400481e8f282b2eeff80ed555a44bec3
#
_entry.id   400481e8f282b2eeff80ed555a44bec3
#
_cell.length_a   1.000
_cell.length_b   1.000
_cell.length_c   1.000
_cell.angle_alpha   90.00
_cell.angle_beta   90.00
_cell.angle_gamma   90.00
#
_symmetry.space_group_name_H-M   'P 1'
#
loop_
_entity.id
_entity.type
_entity.pdbx_description
1 polymer ?
#
loop_
_entity_poly.entity_id
_entity_poly.type
_entity_poly.pdbx_seq_one_letter_code
_entity_poly.pdbx_strand_id
1 'polypeptide(L)'
;MKNTKFSFNRAWLVLTALLMSALVAVSFTSCKSDDDDDLPSGVEYLSSDSLLIGTWKSSYGEIYDILTTELKNGGSWGNCYAGNNLTVRKISDSAGIVYIKYTRSIIYGSMDYSETAPDVGKWYAISYKNLTDDTVSISGAYKSGGATSTETLDEAVSEFTIENGYFGTYSDCKRQ
;
A
#
# COMPACT_ATOMS: atom_id res chain seq x y z
N MET A 1 52.64 16.25 61.99
CA MET A 1 52.36 15.34 60.87
C MET A 1 50.88 15.50 60.45
N LYS A 2 50.59 16.15 59.29
CA LYS A 2 49.24 16.39 58.81
C LYS A 2 48.94 15.34 57.70
N ASN A 3 47.98 14.46 57.95
CA ASN A 3 47.51 13.50 56.99
C ASN A 3 46.53 14.16 56.02
N THR A 4 46.94 14.40 54.84
CA THR A 4 46.07 14.77 53.70
C THR A 4 45.50 13.49 53.10
N LYS A 5 44.21 13.18 53.37
CA LYS A 5 43.46 12.15 52.62
C LYS A 5 43.03 12.74 51.34
N PHE A 6 43.63 12.31 50.24
CA PHE A 6 43.19 12.62 48.87
C PHE A 6 41.91 11.81 48.52
N SER A 7 40.79 12.50 48.32
CA SER A 7 39.54 11.89 47.92
C SER A 7 39.56 11.66 46.40
N PHE A 8 39.94 10.45 45.99
CA PHE A 8 40.10 10.06 44.58
C PHE A 8 38.79 9.62 43.89
N ASN A 9 37.66 9.62 44.63
CA ASN A 9 36.44 8.91 44.15
C ASN A 9 35.41 9.79 43.43
N ARG A 10 35.56 11.11 43.35
CA ARG A 10 34.58 11.97 42.65
C ARG A 10 34.97 12.34 41.22
N ALA A 11 36.26 12.37 40.92
CA ALA A 11 36.74 12.69 39.57
C ALA A 11 36.54 11.50 38.59
N TRP A 12 36.64 10.27 39.08
CA TRP A 12 36.47 9.06 38.27
C TRP A 12 35.02 8.77 37.90
N LEU A 13 34.07 9.08 38.78
CA LEU A 13 32.65 8.93 38.53
C LEU A 13 32.11 9.92 37.47
N VAL A 14 32.67 11.11 37.40
CA VAL A 14 32.30 12.10 36.37
C VAL A 14 32.89 11.74 35.00
N LEU A 15 34.11 11.15 34.99
CA LEU A 15 34.74 10.74 33.70
C LEU A 15 34.07 9.49 33.10
N THR A 16 33.61 8.56 33.94
CA THR A 16 32.86 7.38 33.47
C THR A 16 31.45 7.72 33.02
N ALA A 17 30.79 8.71 33.64
CA ALA A 17 29.48 9.19 33.19
C ALA A 17 29.54 9.93 31.84
N LEU A 18 30.62 10.68 31.58
CA LEU A 18 30.85 11.37 30.32
C LEU A 18 31.23 10.42 29.16
N LEU A 19 31.92 9.30 29.46
CA LEU A 19 32.25 8.29 28.47
C LEU A 19 31.05 7.39 28.09
N MET A 20 30.10 7.18 29.01
CA MET A 20 28.88 6.42 28.70
C MET A 20 27.83 7.24 27.93
N SER A 21 27.82 8.57 28.06
CA SER A 21 26.93 9.42 27.29
C SER A 21 27.37 9.62 25.81
N ALA A 22 28.64 9.39 25.50
CA ALA A 22 29.16 9.48 24.14
C ALA A 22 28.97 8.19 23.30
N LEU A 23 28.65 7.05 23.95
CA LEU A 23 28.48 5.75 23.29
C LEU A 23 27.04 5.45 22.88
N VAL A 24 26.05 6.27 23.26
CA VAL A 24 24.63 6.08 22.91
C VAL A 24 24.23 6.88 21.65
N ALA A 25 25.10 7.74 21.12
CA ALA A 25 24.80 8.60 19.98
C ALA A 25 25.31 8.07 18.63
N VAL A 26 25.82 6.83 18.52
CA VAL A 26 26.45 6.32 17.26
C VAL A 26 25.76 5.07 16.70
N SER A 27 24.55 4.74 17.11
CA SER A 27 23.93 3.50 16.63
C SER A 27 22.52 3.64 16.06
N PHE A 28 22.22 4.72 15.34
CA PHE A 28 21.07 4.74 14.43
C PHE A 28 21.34 5.57 13.17
N THR A 29 22.50 5.39 12.54
CA THR A 29 22.58 5.53 11.10
C THR A 29 22.28 4.15 10.51
N SER A 30 21.00 3.78 10.49
CA SER A 30 20.51 2.80 9.54
C SER A 30 20.94 3.32 8.15
N CYS A 31 21.81 2.58 7.48
CA CYS A 31 22.00 2.76 6.06
C CYS A 31 20.62 2.59 5.42
N LYS A 32 19.95 3.70 5.05
CA LYS A 32 18.93 3.65 4.03
C LYS A 32 19.63 3.17 2.78
N SER A 33 19.29 1.98 2.31
CA SER A 33 19.50 1.65 0.92
C SER A 33 18.62 2.60 0.12
N ASP A 34 19.19 3.26 -0.87
CA ASP A 34 18.56 4.29 -1.72
C ASP A 34 17.42 3.74 -2.62
N ASP A 35 16.83 2.58 -2.31
CA ASP A 35 15.76 1.91 -3.07
C ASP A 35 14.50 1.57 -2.23
N ASP A 36 14.40 1.98 -0.97
CA ASP A 36 13.14 1.95 -0.25
C ASP A 36 12.37 3.24 -0.58
N ASP A 37 11.53 3.21 -1.61
CA ASP A 37 10.43 4.15 -1.76
C ASP A 37 9.63 4.10 -0.44
N ASP A 38 9.75 5.14 0.39
CA ASP A 38 9.06 5.24 1.67
C ASP A 38 7.55 5.17 1.39
N LEU A 39 6.95 4.00 1.61
CA LEU A 39 5.50 3.83 1.44
C LEU A 39 4.75 4.79 2.39
N PRO A 40 3.60 5.32 1.99
CA PRO A 40 2.75 6.11 2.86
C PRO A 40 2.42 5.37 4.15
N SER A 41 2.25 6.11 5.25
CA SER A 41 1.97 5.52 6.57
C SER A 41 0.75 4.58 6.52
N GLY A 42 0.92 3.35 7.03
CA GLY A 42 -0.12 2.32 7.06
C GLY A 42 -0.37 1.62 5.72
N VAL A 43 0.50 1.83 4.74
CA VAL A 43 0.51 1.11 3.46
C VAL A 43 1.69 0.14 3.45
N GLU A 44 1.47 -1.07 2.95
CA GLU A 44 2.47 -2.12 2.79
C GLU A 44 2.36 -2.76 1.40
N TYR A 45 3.40 -3.43 0.92
CA TYR A 45 3.30 -4.24 -0.30
C TYR A 45 2.35 -5.42 -0.07
N LEU A 46 1.59 -5.80 -1.10
CA LEU A 46 0.70 -6.95 -1.02
C LEU A 46 1.54 -8.22 -0.83
N SER A 47 1.36 -8.88 0.32
CA SER A 47 2.11 -10.08 0.68
C SER A 47 1.67 -11.29 -0.14
N SER A 48 2.60 -12.20 -0.42
CA SER A 48 2.33 -13.45 -1.17
C SER A 48 1.45 -14.45 -0.43
N ASP A 49 1.31 -14.31 0.88
CA ASP A 49 0.44 -15.13 1.73
C ASP A 49 -0.95 -14.48 1.98
N SER A 50 -1.22 -13.32 1.36
CA SER A 50 -2.51 -12.65 1.43
C SER A 50 -3.62 -13.53 0.85
N LEU A 51 -4.70 -13.70 1.57
CA LEU A 51 -5.92 -14.37 1.08
C LEU A 51 -6.51 -13.67 -0.15
N LEU A 52 -6.17 -12.41 -0.40
CA LEU A 52 -6.64 -11.68 -1.58
C LEU A 52 -5.99 -12.18 -2.88
N ILE A 53 -4.82 -12.83 -2.82
CA ILE A 53 -4.15 -13.41 -3.99
C ILE A 53 -5.00 -14.53 -4.57
N GLY A 54 -5.28 -14.47 -5.87
CA GLY A 54 -6.06 -15.47 -6.61
C GLY A 54 -6.94 -14.85 -7.67
N THR A 55 -7.73 -15.72 -8.31
CA THR A 55 -8.71 -15.32 -9.33
C THR A 55 -10.10 -15.28 -8.70
N TRP A 56 -10.76 -14.14 -8.81
CA TRP A 56 -12.06 -13.86 -8.23
C TRP A 56 -13.06 -13.53 -9.32
N LYS A 57 -14.24 -14.15 -9.29
CA LYS A 57 -15.27 -13.97 -10.32
C LYS A 57 -16.61 -13.58 -9.70
N SER A 58 -17.19 -12.48 -10.17
CA SER A 58 -18.52 -12.05 -9.79
C SER A 58 -19.63 -12.84 -10.51
N SER A 59 -20.85 -12.78 -9.99
CA SER A 59 -22.03 -13.37 -10.63
C SER A 59 -22.34 -12.74 -12.00
N TYR A 60 -21.86 -11.55 -12.28
CA TYR A 60 -22.01 -10.85 -13.55
C TYR A 60 -20.92 -11.18 -14.57
N GLY A 61 -19.95 -12.05 -14.19
CA GLY A 61 -18.87 -12.49 -15.08
C GLY A 61 -17.65 -11.58 -15.08
N GLU A 62 -17.59 -10.58 -14.18
CA GLU A 62 -16.40 -9.79 -13.93
C GLU A 62 -15.34 -10.65 -13.24
N ILE A 63 -14.10 -10.51 -13.65
CA ILE A 63 -12.96 -11.29 -13.13
C ILE A 63 -11.91 -10.32 -12.64
N TYR A 64 -11.40 -10.59 -11.43
CA TYR A 64 -10.20 -9.99 -10.85
C TYR A 64 -9.15 -11.08 -10.69
N ASP A 65 -8.03 -10.94 -11.39
CA ASP A 65 -6.88 -11.81 -11.24
C ASP A 65 -5.80 -11.02 -10.47
N ILE A 66 -5.55 -11.42 -9.22
CA ILE A 66 -4.72 -10.68 -8.27
C ILE A 66 -3.51 -11.53 -7.93
N LEU A 67 -2.34 -11.07 -8.34
CA LEU A 67 -1.04 -11.63 -8.01
C LEU A 67 -0.29 -10.65 -7.07
N THR A 68 0.87 -11.04 -6.59
CA THR A 68 1.71 -10.13 -5.77
C THR A 68 2.24 -8.93 -6.54
N THR A 69 2.43 -9.07 -7.85
CA THR A 69 3.09 -8.07 -8.70
C THR A 69 2.15 -7.41 -9.69
N GLU A 70 0.96 -7.98 -9.91
CA GLU A 70 0.03 -7.53 -10.94
C GLU A 70 -1.42 -7.78 -10.52
N LEU A 71 -2.30 -6.86 -10.90
CA LEU A 71 -3.74 -7.03 -10.85
C LEU A 71 -4.29 -6.82 -12.25
N LYS A 72 -5.18 -7.73 -12.68
CA LYS A 72 -5.96 -7.61 -13.92
C LYS A 72 -7.45 -7.66 -13.61
N ASN A 73 -8.20 -6.75 -14.22
CA ASN A 73 -9.66 -6.78 -14.23
C ASN A 73 -10.14 -7.02 -15.65
N GLY A 74 -11.20 -7.80 -15.79
CA GLY A 74 -11.79 -8.11 -17.08
C GLY A 74 -13.04 -8.97 -16.95
N GLY A 75 -13.37 -9.69 -18.01
CA GLY A 75 -14.52 -10.59 -18.03
C GLY A 75 -14.75 -11.19 -19.41
N SER A 76 -15.94 -11.74 -19.64
CA SER A 76 -16.33 -12.29 -20.96
C SER A 76 -16.39 -11.22 -22.06
N TRP A 77 -16.43 -9.94 -21.67
CA TRP A 77 -16.39 -8.78 -22.60
C TRP A 77 -14.97 -8.31 -22.93
N GLY A 78 -13.92 -8.95 -22.39
CA GLY A 78 -12.52 -8.62 -22.65
C GLY A 78 -11.78 -8.14 -21.40
N ASN A 79 -10.53 -7.72 -21.61
CA ASN A 79 -9.69 -7.13 -20.57
C ASN A 79 -10.04 -5.66 -20.38
N CYS A 80 -10.28 -5.27 -19.14
CA CYS A 80 -10.47 -3.88 -18.74
C CYS A 80 -9.13 -3.25 -18.31
N TYR A 81 -9.01 -2.87 -17.05
CA TYR A 81 -7.78 -2.29 -16.55
C TYR A 81 -6.82 -3.33 -15.97
N ALA A 82 -5.55 -2.94 -15.88
CA ALA A 82 -4.51 -3.70 -15.21
C ALA A 82 -3.54 -2.74 -14.53
N GLY A 83 -2.82 -3.24 -13.53
CA GLY A 83 -1.78 -2.46 -12.84
C GLY A 83 -0.78 -3.32 -12.12
N ASN A 84 0.35 -2.73 -11.80
CA ASN A 84 1.44 -3.31 -11.02
C ASN A 84 1.71 -2.52 -9.74
N ASN A 85 2.82 -2.78 -9.04
CA ASN A 85 3.21 -2.12 -7.79
C ASN A 85 2.10 -2.19 -6.73
N LEU A 86 1.54 -3.39 -6.53
CA LEU A 86 0.42 -3.59 -5.63
C LEU A 86 0.82 -3.29 -4.18
N THR A 87 0.18 -2.26 -3.63
CA THR A 87 0.28 -1.92 -2.21
C THR A 87 -1.09 -1.97 -1.56
N VAL A 88 -1.15 -2.20 -0.26
CA VAL A 88 -2.41 -2.36 0.47
C VAL A 88 -2.41 -1.56 1.76
N ARG A 89 -3.52 -0.85 2.01
CA ARG A 89 -3.87 -0.32 3.33
C ARG A 89 -4.95 -1.21 3.94
N LYS A 90 -4.58 -2.01 4.92
CA LYS A 90 -5.53 -2.85 5.66
C LYS A 90 -6.42 -1.99 6.55
N ILE A 91 -7.72 -2.28 6.52
CA ILE A 91 -8.73 -1.70 7.43
C ILE A 91 -9.06 -2.71 8.53
N SER A 92 -9.08 -4.00 8.16
CA SER A 92 -9.21 -5.14 9.05
C SER A 92 -8.60 -6.39 8.38
N ASP A 93 -8.65 -7.54 9.04
CA ASP A 93 -8.19 -8.81 8.46
C ASP A 93 -8.94 -9.19 7.18
N SER A 94 -10.19 -8.72 7.02
CA SER A 94 -11.05 -9.06 5.88
C SER A 94 -11.42 -7.89 4.99
N ALA A 95 -10.80 -6.70 5.18
CA ALA A 95 -11.12 -5.50 4.41
C ALA A 95 -9.91 -4.58 4.26
N GLY A 96 -9.82 -3.90 3.12
CA GLY A 96 -8.77 -2.94 2.84
C GLY A 96 -8.94 -2.24 1.50
N ILE A 97 -7.92 -1.47 1.15
CA ILE A 97 -7.81 -0.79 -0.14
C ILE A 97 -6.47 -1.20 -0.75
N VAL A 98 -6.51 -1.72 -1.99
CA VAL A 98 -5.33 -2.02 -2.79
C VAL A 98 -5.12 -0.89 -3.77
N TYR A 99 -3.91 -0.34 -3.80
CA TYR A 99 -3.48 0.66 -4.77
C TYR A 99 -2.62 -0.03 -5.83
N ILE A 100 -2.83 0.35 -7.08
CA ILE A 100 -2.09 -0.17 -8.23
C ILE A 100 -1.62 0.99 -9.11
N LYS A 101 -0.48 0.81 -9.77
CA LYS A 101 -0.04 1.72 -10.83
C LYS A 101 -0.51 1.16 -12.17
N TYR A 102 -1.36 1.89 -12.89
CA TYR A 102 -1.93 1.41 -14.14
C TYR A 102 -0.87 1.00 -15.16
N THR A 103 -0.99 -0.20 -15.69
CA THR A 103 -0.32 -0.68 -16.91
C THR A 103 -1.28 -0.69 -18.10
N ARG A 104 -2.59 -0.67 -17.84
CA ARG A 104 -3.68 -0.59 -18.81
C ARG A 104 -4.83 0.19 -18.19
N SER A 105 -5.39 1.14 -18.91
CA SER A 105 -6.51 1.95 -18.44
C SER A 105 -7.48 2.29 -19.56
N ILE A 106 -8.58 2.97 -19.22
CA ILE A 106 -9.61 3.39 -20.16
C ILE A 106 -9.15 4.60 -20.99
N ILE A 107 -9.51 4.62 -22.29
CA ILE A 107 -9.45 5.81 -23.12
C ILE A 107 -10.81 6.49 -23.04
N TYR A 108 -10.88 7.61 -22.34
CA TYR A 108 -12.13 8.37 -22.19
C TYR A 108 -12.66 8.84 -23.54
N GLY A 109 -13.97 8.63 -23.74
CA GLY A 109 -14.66 8.98 -24.98
C GLY A 109 -14.83 7.81 -25.95
N SER A 110 -13.90 6.85 -26.05
CA SER A 110 -14.09 5.63 -26.85
C SER A 110 -14.60 4.45 -26.03
N MET A 111 -14.43 4.48 -24.70
CA MET A 111 -14.69 3.35 -23.79
C MET A 111 -13.76 2.15 -24.02
N ASP A 112 -12.69 2.32 -24.79
CA ASP A 112 -11.68 1.28 -25.01
C ASP A 112 -10.63 1.27 -23.89
N TYR A 113 -10.03 0.12 -23.65
CA TYR A 113 -8.93 -0.04 -22.69
C TYR A 113 -7.61 -0.27 -23.43
N SER A 114 -6.57 0.47 -23.05
CA SER A 114 -5.28 0.43 -23.75
C SER A 114 -4.11 0.60 -22.78
N GLU A 115 -2.96 0.06 -23.17
CA GLU A 115 -1.65 0.27 -22.54
C GLU A 115 -1.07 1.67 -22.87
N THR A 116 -1.70 2.40 -23.77
CA THR A 116 -1.34 3.79 -24.15
C THR A 116 -2.37 4.81 -23.69
N ALA A 117 -3.31 4.40 -22.82
CA ALA A 117 -4.31 5.32 -22.26
C ALA A 117 -3.65 6.41 -21.40
N PRO A 118 -4.25 7.62 -21.30
CA PRO A 118 -3.67 8.77 -20.60
C PRO A 118 -3.35 8.54 -19.10
N ASP A 119 -4.03 7.58 -18.47
CA ASP A 119 -3.85 7.28 -17.05
C ASP A 119 -2.82 6.15 -16.80
N VAL A 120 -2.25 5.55 -17.85
CA VAL A 120 -1.15 4.57 -17.69
C VAL A 120 0.04 5.22 -17.01
N GLY A 121 0.60 4.53 -16.01
CA GLY A 121 1.66 5.05 -15.14
C GLY A 121 1.18 5.82 -13.92
N LYS A 122 -0.13 6.10 -13.81
CA LYS A 122 -0.76 6.75 -12.65
C LYS A 122 -1.37 5.74 -11.68
N TRP A 123 -1.67 6.19 -10.47
CA TRP A 123 -2.19 5.36 -9.40
C TRP A 123 -3.73 5.32 -9.40
N TYR A 124 -4.25 4.14 -9.08
CA TYR A 124 -5.66 3.84 -8.94
C TYR A 124 -5.89 2.94 -7.74
N ALA A 125 -7.14 2.74 -7.33
CA ALA A 125 -7.45 1.90 -6.18
C ALA A 125 -8.68 1.00 -6.40
N ILE A 126 -8.64 -0.17 -5.74
CA ILE A 126 -9.81 -1.01 -5.48
C ILE A 126 -9.97 -1.20 -3.98
N SER A 127 -11.20 -1.27 -3.51
CA SER A 127 -11.50 -1.66 -2.12
C SER A 127 -12.03 -3.08 -2.09
N TYR A 128 -11.65 -3.83 -1.05
CA TYR A 128 -12.20 -5.14 -0.77
C TYR A 128 -12.74 -5.21 0.65
N LYS A 129 -13.77 -6.08 0.85
CA LYS A 129 -14.34 -6.41 2.16
C LYS A 129 -14.90 -7.82 2.16
N ASN A 130 -15.24 -8.32 3.36
CA ASN A 130 -15.80 -9.66 3.54
C ASN A 130 -14.89 -10.76 2.95
N LEU A 131 -13.56 -10.55 2.98
CA LEU A 131 -12.59 -11.49 2.46
C LEU A 131 -12.56 -12.75 3.33
N THR A 132 -12.71 -13.90 2.68
CA THR A 132 -12.56 -15.24 3.22
C THR A 132 -11.75 -16.10 2.26
N ASP A 133 -11.54 -17.38 2.55
CA ASP A 133 -10.86 -18.30 1.63
C ASP A 133 -11.58 -18.41 0.27
N ASP A 134 -12.92 -18.28 0.25
CA ASP A 134 -13.75 -18.58 -0.92
C ASP A 134 -14.47 -17.36 -1.51
N THR A 135 -14.60 -16.28 -0.75
CA THR A 135 -15.40 -15.11 -1.16
C THR A 135 -14.73 -13.78 -0.84
N VAL A 136 -15.05 -12.77 -1.63
CA VAL A 136 -14.68 -11.38 -1.39
C VAL A 136 -15.67 -10.46 -2.09
N SER A 137 -15.93 -9.28 -1.52
CA SER A 137 -16.66 -8.20 -2.21
C SER A 137 -15.65 -7.15 -2.65
N ILE A 138 -15.60 -6.81 -3.95
CA ILE A 138 -14.63 -5.87 -4.55
C ILE A 138 -15.35 -4.68 -5.19
N SER A 139 -14.81 -3.48 -5.01
CA SER A 139 -15.26 -2.23 -5.63
C SER A 139 -14.06 -1.50 -6.24
N GLY A 140 -14.14 -1.13 -7.52
CA GLY A 140 -13.23 -0.15 -8.09
C GLY A 140 -13.52 1.26 -7.57
N ALA A 141 -12.50 2.11 -7.51
CA ALA A 141 -12.67 3.51 -7.14
C ALA A 141 -13.44 4.27 -8.21
N TYR A 142 -14.60 4.79 -7.85
CA TYR A 142 -15.42 5.63 -8.72
C TYR A 142 -16.21 6.65 -7.91
N LYS A 143 -16.15 7.89 -8.36
CA LYS A 143 -16.95 8.99 -7.82
C LYS A 143 -17.27 9.96 -8.94
N SER A 144 -18.54 10.34 -9.09
CA SER A 144 -18.94 11.32 -10.12
C SER A 144 -18.24 12.65 -9.87
N GLY A 145 -17.49 13.13 -10.87
CA GLY A 145 -16.67 14.34 -10.77
C GLY A 145 -15.42 14.22 -9.90
N GLY A 146 -15.09 13.03 -9.42
CA GLY A 146 -13.86 12.74 -8.68
C GLY A 146 -12.68 12.41 -9.59
N ALA A 147 -11.51 12.20 -8.99
CA ALA A 147 -10.32 11.75 -9.70
C ALA A 147 -10.51 10.33 -10.23
N THR A 148 -9.96 10.06 -11.41
CA THR A 148 -9.93 8.73 -12.05
C THR A 148 -8.59 8.03 -11.84
N SER A 149 -7.55 8.82 -11.53
CA SER A 149 -6.18 8.40 -11.21
C SER A 149 -5.46 9.54 -10.50
N THR A 150 -4.32 9.25 -9.88
CA THR A 150 -3.44 10.25 -9.25
C THR A 150 -2.00 10.05 -9.70
N GLU A 151 -1.17 11.10 -9.61
CA GLU A 151 0.23 11.03 -10.07
C GLU A 151 1.11 10.24 -9.10
N THR A 152 0.82 10.33 -7.80
CA THR A 152 1.62 9.70 -6.74
C THR A 152 0.79 8.73 -5.90
N LEU A 153 1.46 7.79 -5.21
CA LEU A 153 0.82 6.88 -4.27
C LEU A 153 0.25 7.64 -3.05
N ASP A 154 0.94 8.67 -2.55
CA ASP A 154 0.46 9.50 -1.44
C ASP A 154 -0.87 10.18 -1.77
N GLU A 155 -0.98 10.73 -2.99
CA GLU A 155 -2.23 11.29 -3.47
C GLU A 155 -3.33 10.22 -3.58
N ALA A 156 -3.00 9.01 -4.09
CA ALA A 156 -3.96 7.91 -4.18
C ALA A 156 -4.49 7.48 -2.80
N VAL A 157 -3.59 7.37 -1.83
CA VAL A 157 -3.91 6.98 -0.44
C VAL A 157 -4.79 8.05 0.24
N SER A 158 -4.57 9.31 -0.08
CA SER A 158 -5.37 10.44 0.43
C SER A 158 -6.72 10.57 -0.28
N GLU A 159 -6.77 10.38 -1.59
CA GLU A 159 -7.95 10.59 -2.42
C GLU A 159 -8.90 9.40 -2.41
N PHE A 160 -8.40 8.19 -2.72
CA PHE A 160 -9.23 6.99 -2.86
C PHE A 160 -9.49 6.36 -1.51
N THR A 161 -10.44 6.93 -0.77
CA THR A 161 -10.89 6.44 0.53
C THR A 161 -12.39 6.14 0.54
N ILE A 162 -12.82 5.35 1.53
CA ILE A 162 -14.25 5.08 1.76
C ILE A 162 -14.96 6.38 2.17
N GLU A 163 -14.31 7.17 3.02
CA GLU A 163 -14.82 8.44 3.55
C GLU A 163 -15.03 9.47 2.43
N ASN A 164 -14.16 9.48 1.43
CA ASN A 164 -14.29 10.35 0.26
C ASN A 164 -15.38 9.89 -0.72
N GLY A 165 -15.98 8.70 -0.48
CA GLY A 165 -17.13 8.20 -1.24
C GLY A 165 -16.76 7.52 -2.57
N TYR A 166 -15.52 7.03 -2.72
CA TYR A 166 -15.07 6.36 -3.95
C TYR A 166 -15.56 4.91 -4.08
N PHE A 167 -15.92 4.24 -2.99
CA PHE A 167 -16.26 2.82 -2.97
C PHE A 167 -17.72 2.61 -2.57
N GLY A 168 -18.65 2.79 -3.51
CA GLY A 168 -20.09 2.70 -3.27
C GLY A 168 -20.72 1.38 -3.68
N THR A 169 -20.25 0.76 -4.77
CA THR A 169 -20.84 -0.45 -5.35
C THR A 169 -19.83 -1.59 -5.33
N TYR A 170 -20.16 -2.67 -4.63
CA TYR A 170 -19.30 -3.85 -4.52
C TYR A 170 -19.87 -5.00 -5.33
N SER A 171 -19.01 -5.69 -6.08
CA SER A 171 -19.29 -6.97 -6.73
C SER A 171 -18.92 -8.11 -5.79
N ASP A 172 -19.88 -8.95 -5.44
CA ASP A 172 -19.61 -10.16 -4.67
C ASP A 172 -18.99 -11.21 -5.59
N CYS A 173 -17.79 -11.63 -5.24
CA CYS A 173 -16.97 -12.54 -6.03
C CYS A 173 -16.72 -13.85 -5.28
N LYS A 174 -16.54 -14.92 -6.05
CA LYS A 174 -16.11 -16.23 -5.58
C LYS A 174 -14.75 -16.56 -6.16
N ARG A 175 -13.93 -17.24 -5.38
CA ARG A 175 -12.65 -17.80 -5.83
C ARG A 175 -12.87 -18.83 -6.94
N GLN A 176 -11.99 -18.86 -7.93
CA GLN A 176 -12.00 -19.79 -9.06
C GLN A 176 -11.00 -20.91 -8.89
#